data_161242c88b6e6848ca4a5b50b8627eb5
#
_entry.id   161242c88b6e6848ca4a5b50b8627eb5
#
_cell.length_a   1.000
_cell.length_b   1.000
_cell.length_c   1.000
_cell.angle_alpha   90.00
_cell.angle_beta   90.00
_cell.angle_gamma   90.00
#
_symmetry.space_group_name_H-M   'P 1'
#
loop_
_entity.id
_entity.type
_entity.pdbx_description
1 polymer ?
#
loop_
_entity_poly.entity_id
_entity_poly.type
_entity_poly.pdbx_seq_one_letter_code
_entity_poly.pdbx_strand_id
1 'polypeptide(L)'
;MPDDLFAVPRLARIYDAIEGERPDLDHYEAIVDEFGARSVLDVGCGTGVLALRLAARGIAVTGVDPAEASLDVARSKSGSERVTWVQADGSSLPDVRADLAVMTGNVSMVFVDDDEWAKVLRSVRGALRPDGVCVFEAREPARRAWEEWRRDLTYEVVDTIEGPVEYWVDVTDVALPFVEFVQHYVFADGAHLESWSRLRFRPRDEIERSLVDAGFELLDVRDAPDRPGREHVFVVRSLAESEIRELEVRRRDR
;
A
#
# COMPACT_ATOMS: atom_id res chain seq x y z
N MET A 1 0.77 14.74 -1.20
CA MET A 1 -0.59 14.70 -1.79
C MET A 1 -0.69 13.41 -2.58
N PRO A 2 -1.83 12.72 -2.59
CA PRO A 2 -1.99 11.51 -3.41
C PRO A 2 -1.88 11.85 -4.90
N ASP A 3 -1.43 10.89 -5.71
CA ASP A 3 -1.33 11.02 -7.15
C ASP A 3 -2.71 11.20 -7.78
N ASP A 4 -2.75 11.82 -8.98
CA ASP A 4 -4.01 12.14 -9.68
C ASP A 4 -4.87 10.90 -9.96
N LEU A 5 -4.25 9.73 -10.15
CA LEU A 5 -4.95 8.45 -10.28
C LEU A 5 -5.94 8.20 -9.15
N PHE A 6 -5.56 8.56 -7.93
CA PHE A 6 -6.36 8.35 -6.72
C PHE A 6 -7.20 9.57 -6.36
N ALA A 7 -6.69 10.80 -6.67
CA ALA A 7 -7.29 12.06 -6.25
C ALA A 7 -8.32 12.62 -7.25
N VAL A 8 -8.18 12.33 -8.55
CA VAL A 8 -9.12 12.80 -9.57
C VAL A 8 -10.33 11.86 -9.66
N PRO A 9 -11.57 12.34 -9.42
CA PRO A 9 -12.73 11.45 -9.34
C PRO A 9 -12.95 10.60 -10.59
N ARG A 10 -12.63 11.10 -11.77
CA ARG A 10 -12.77 10.34 -13.02
C ARG A 10 -11.80 9.18 -13.10
N LEU A 11 -10.56 9.36 -12.65
CA LEU A 11 -9.54 8.32 -12.61
C LEU A 11 -9.83 7.29 -11.49
N ALA A 12 -10.19 7.76 -10.31
CA ALA A 12 -10.55 6.87 -9.19
C ALA A 12 -11.72 5.90 -9.56
N ARG A 13 -12.71 6.35 -10.35
CA ARG A 13 -13.82 5.49 -10.78
C ARG A 13 -13.44 4.38 -11.75
N ILE A 14 -12.37 4.54 -12.52
CA ILE A 14 -11.91 3.52 -13.47
C ILE A 14 -10.80 2.64 -12.89
N TYR A 15 -10.27 2.99 -11.71
CA TYR A 15 -9.11 2.33 -11.11
C TYR A 15 -9.28 0.80 -11.03
N ASP A 16 -10.41 0.33 -10.48
CA ASP A 16 -10.65 -1.12 -10.34
C ASP A 16 -10.70 -1.86 -11.68
N ALA A 17 -11.18 -1.20 -12.73
CA ALA A 17 -11.21 -1.80 -14.07
C ALA A 17 -9.80 -1.89 -14.68
N ILE A 18 -8.96 -0.87 -14.46
CA ILE A 18 -7.57 -0.84 -14.92
C ILE A 18 -6.73 -1.89 -14.17
N GLU A 19 -6.89 -2.02 -12.84
CA GLU A 19 -6.16 -3.01 -12.03
C GLU A 19 -6.66 -4.44 -12.27
N GLY A 20 -7.91 -4.59 -12.74
CA GLY A 20 -8.52 -5.89 -13.03
C GLY A 20 -8.71 -6.78 -11.80
N GLU A 21 -8.61 -8.09 -12.00
CA GLU A 21 -8.64 -9.04 -10.89
C GLU A 21 -7.40 -8.88 -10.00
N ARG A 22 -7.60 -8.97 -8.70
CA ARG A 22 -6.58 -8.77 -7.67
C ARG A 22 -6.28 -10.09 -6.93
N PRO A 23 -5.66 -11.09 -7.61
CA PRO A 23 -5.28 -12.37 -6.97
C PRO A 23 -4.17 -12.20 -5.93
N ASP A 24 -3.38 -11.12 -6.00
CA ASP A 24 -2.41 -10.73 -4.99
C ASP A 24 -3.03 -10.61 -3.59
N LEU A 25 -4.28 -10.17 -3.50
CA LEU A 25 -4.99 -9.97 -2.22
C LEU A 25 -5.30 -11.29 -1.50
N ASP A 26 -5.37 -12.43 -2.19
CA ASP A 26 -5.57 -13.75 -1.59
C ASP A 26 -4.45 -14.08 -0.60
N HIS A 27 -3.22 -13.65 -0.92
CA HIS A 27 -2.07 -13.82 -0.04
C HIS A 27 -2.22 -13.04 1.27
N TYR A 28 -2.73 -11.80 1.20
CA TYR A 28 -2.97 -10.98 2.39
C TYR A 28 -4.12 -11.50 3.22
N GLU A 29 -5.19 -12.01 2.61
CA GLU A 29 -6.26 -12.69 3.33
C GLU A 29 -5.75 -13.93 4.08
N ALA A 30 -4.86 -14.70 3.45
CA ALA A 30 -4.23 -15.86 4.09
C ALA A 30 -3.35 -15.44 5.29
N ILE A 31 -2.64 -14.31 5.19
CA ILE A 31 -1.86 -13.78 6.32
C ILE A 31 -2.78 -13.32 7.46
N VAL A 32 -3.91 -12.68 7.16
CA VAL A 32 -4.91 -12.32 8.19
C VAL A 32 -5.40 -13.56 8.94
N ASP A 33 -5.62 -14.67 8.23
CA ASP A 33 -6.01 -15.96 8.84
C ASP A 33 -4.87 -16.58 9.65
N GLU A 34 -3.65 -16.56 9.14
CA GLU A 34 -2.46 -17.11 9.81
C GLU A 34 -2.26 -16.47 11.20
N PHE A 35 -2.44 -15.16 11.31
CA PHE A 35 -2.34 -14.44 12.58
C PHE A 35 -3.64 -14.40 13.37
N GLY A 36 -4.72 -14.96 12.86
CA GLY A 36 -6.02 -14.97 13.52
C GLY A 36 -6.58 -13.58 13.81
N ALA A 37 -6.23 -12.59 12.96
CA ALA A 37 -6.62 -11.20 13.15
C ALA A 37 -8.13 -11.03 13.00
N ARG A 38 -8.75 -10.33 13.96
CA ARG A 38 -10.17 -9.99 13.97
C ARG A 38 -10.43 -8.53 13.65
N SER A 39 -9.40 -7.72 13.72
CA SER A 39 -9.41 -6.31 13.34
C SER A 39 -8.22 -5.96 12.47
N VAL A 40 -8.48 -5.30 11.35
CA VAL A 40 -7.47 -4.93 10.34
C VAL A 40 -7.54 -3.44 10.07
N LEU A 41 -6.37 -2.81 10.03
CA LEU A 41 -6.15 -1.44 9.55
C LEU A 41 -5.54 -1.54 8.15
N ASP A 42 -6.26 -1.08 7.13
CA ASP A 42 -5.82 -1.04 5.74
C ASP A 42 -5.35 0.38 5.41
N VAL A 43 -4.03 0.58 5.37
CA VAL A 43 -3.38 1.89 5.15
C VAL A 43 -3.05 2.07 3.68
N GLY A 44 -3.59 3.13 3.07
CA GLY A 44 -3.59 3.29 1.62
C GLY A 44 -4.63 2.36 0.96
N CYS A 45 -5.81 2.28 1.56
CA CYS A 45 -6.85 1.32 1.14
C CYS A 45 -7.43 1.60 -0.26
N GLY A 46 -7.16 2.77 -0.84
CA GLY A 46 -7.64 3.19 -2.16
C GLY A 46 -9.15 3.03 -2.30
N THR A 47 -9.56 2.30 -3.32
CA THR A 47 -10.98 2.00 -3.61
C THR A 47 -11.56 0.87 -2.73
N GLY A 48 -10.78 0.37 -1.75
CA GLY A 48 -11.26 -0.50 -0.68
C GLY A 48 -11.45 -1.97 -1.03
N VAL A 49 -10.81 -2.49 -2.07
CA VAL A 49 -11.02 -3.89 -2.51
C VAL A 49 -10.68 -4.90 -1.40
N LEU A 50 -9.48 -4.80 -0.79
CA LEU A 50 -9.08 -5.68 0.32
C LEU A 50 -9.97 -5.48 1.55
N ALA A 51 -10.21 -4.22 1.93
CA ALA A 51 -11.04 -3.88 3.08
C ALA A 51 -12.44 -4.52 3.00
N LEU A 52 -13.07 -4.46 1.82
CA LEU A 52 -14.38 -5.05 1.59
C LEU A 52 -14.36 -6.59 1.61
N ARG A 53 -13.32 -7.22 1.02
CA ARG A 53 -13.14 -8.67 1.06
C ARG A 53 -13.02 -9.18 2.50
N LEU A 54 -12.22 -8.51 3.32
CA LEU A 54 -12.05 -8.85 4.74
C LEU A 54 -13.33 -8.62 5.56
N ALA A 55 -14.01 -7.49 5.34
CA ALA A 55 -15.25 -7.17 6.03
C ALA A 55 -16.38 -8.15 5.68
N ALA A 56 -16.44 -8.64 4.44
CA ALA A 56 -17.39 -9.69 4.04
C ALA A 56 -17.18 -11.00 4.81
N ARG A 57 -15.97 -11.26 5.29
CA ARG A 57 -15.59 -12.43 6.13
C ARG A 57 -15.81 -12.19 7.64
N GLY A 58 -16.34 -11.02 8.02
CA GLY A 58 -16.63 -10.67 9.41
C GLY A 58 -15.45 -10.09 10.18
N ILE A 59 -14.37 -9.68 9.50
CA ILE A 59 -13.25 -8.95 10.08
C ILE A 59 -13.67 -7.49 10.28
N ALA A 60 -13.37 -6.90 11.44
CA ALA A 60 -13.56 -5.46 11.67
C ALA A 60 -12.47 -4.68 10.93
N VAL A 61 -12.83 -3.89 9.91
CA VAL A 61 -11.84 -3.20 9.08
C VAL A 61 -11.99 -1.69 9.20
N THR A 62 -10.85 -1.01 9.36
CA THR A 62 -10.71 0.43 9.17
C THR A 62 -9.84 0.66 7.94
N GLY A 63 -10.41 1.23 6.88
CA GLY A 63 -9.69 1.64 5.67
C GLY A 63 -9.30 3.10 5.76
N VAL A 64 -8.04 3.41 5.53
CA VAL A 64 -7.47 4.77 5.59
C VAL A 64 -6.82 5.11 4.27
N ASP A 65 -7.20 6.23 3.68
CA ASP A 65 -6.59 6.75 2.45
C ASP A 65 -6.62 8.29 2.45
N PRO A 66 -5.60 8.99 1.95
CA PRO A 66 -5.62 10.44 1.82
C PRO A 66 -6.50 10.94 0.67
N ALA A 67 -6.78 10.09 -0.34
CA ALA A 67 -7.53 10.44 -1.53
C ALA A 67 -9.05 10.27 -1.31
N GLU A 68 -9.76 11.37 -1.10
CA GLU A 68 -11.22 11.33 -0.92
C GLU A 68 -11.95 10.72 -2.11
N ALA A 69 -11.47 10.96 -3.35
CA ALA A 69 -12.10 10.39 -4.55
C ALA A 69 -12.04 8.85 -4.57
N SER A 70 -10.93 8.26 -4.09
CA SER A 70 -10.81 6.80 -3.92
C SER A 70 -11.75 6.29 -2.83
N LEU A 71 -11.84 6.99 -1.69
CA LEU A 71 -12.77 6.66 -0.62
C LEU A 71 -14.25 6.77 -1.03
N ASP A 72 -14.59 7.72 -1.90
CA ASP A 72 -15.95 7.83 -2.46
C ASP A 72 -16.31 6.62 -3.30
N VAL A 73 -15.36 6.11 -4.09
CA VAL A 73 -15.53 4.84 -4.81
C VAL A 73 -15.70 3.68 -3.82
N ALA A 74 -14.84 3.59 -2.80
CA ALA A 74 -14.94 2.56 -1.77
C ALA A 74 -16.31 2.57 -1.07
N ARG A 75 -16.78 3.74 -0.65
CA ARG A 75 -18.09 3.94 0.01
C ARG A 75 -19.27 3.59 -0.89
N SER A 76 -19.13 3.73 -2.22
CA SER A 76 -20.18 3.41 -3.18
C SER A 76 -20.39 1.91 -3.41
N LYS A 77 -19.44 1.08 -3.01
CA LYS A 77 -19.49 -0.36 -3.23
C LYS A 77 -20.41 -1.09 -2.24
N SER A 78 -20.99 -2.20 -2.67
CA SER A 78 -21.81 -3.06 -1.82
C SER A 78 -21.01 -3.59 -0.62
N GLY A 79 -21.57 -3.52 0.58
CA GLY A 79 -20.91 -3.97 1.82
C GLY A 79 -20.02 -2.90 2.46
N SER A 80 -19.91 -1.71 1.87
CA SER A 80 -19.08 -0.61 2.38
C SER A 80 -19.48 -0.14 3.78
N GLU A 81 -20.74 -0.33 4.14
CA GLU A 81 -21.27 -0.03 5.49
C GLU A 81 -20.64 -0.86 6.61
N ARG A 82 -19.93 -1.94 6.27
CA ARG A 82 -19.23 -2.81 7.21
C ARG A 82 -17.81 -2.35 7.51
N VAL A 83 -17.31 -1.36 6.78
CA VAL A 83 -15.94 -0.83 6.89
C VAL A 83 -15.99 0.58 7.45
N THR A 84 -15.09 0.90 8.36
CA THR A 84 -14.88 2.28 8.81
C THR A 84 -13.91 2.97 7.85
N TRP A 85 -14.40 3.92 7.06
CA TRP A 85 -13.58 4.69 6.11
C TRP A 85 -13.12 6.01 6.71
N VAL A 86 -11.81 6.24 6.70
CA VAL A 86 -11.18 7.44 7.27
C VAL A 86 -10.29 8.11 6.22
N GLN A 87 -10.57 9.38 5.94
CA GLN A 87 -9.65 10.19 5.15
C GLN A 87 -8.51 10.66 6.04
N ALA A 88 -7.33 10.10 5.88
CA ALA A 88 -6.14 10.50 6.62
C ALA A 88 -4.87 10.06 5.88
N ASP A 89 -3.76 10.71 6.22
CA ASP A 89 -2.43 10.33 5.78
C ASP A 89 -1.85 9.21 6.67
N GLY A 90 -1.03 8.33 6.09
CA GLY A 90 -0.39 7.22 6.82
C GLY A 90 0.49 7.67 8.01
N SER A 91 0.97 8.91 7.98
CA SER A 91 1.74 9.50 9.09
C SER A 91 0.87 9.99 10.25
N SER A 92 -0.46 10.02 10.09
CA SER A 92 -1.44 10.51 11.07
C SER A 92 -2.69 9.64 11.09
N LEU A 93 -2.52 8.39 11.46
CA LEU A 93 -3.60 7.40 11.52
C LEU A 93 -4.58 7.69 12.66
N PRO A 94 -5.86 7.25 12.52
CA PRO A 94 -6.86 7.39 13.58
C PRO A 94 -6.47 6.61 14.83
N ASP A 95 -7.04 6.99 15.99
CA ASP A 95 -6.83 6.25 17.25
C ASP A 95 -7.60 4.93 17.24
N VAL A 96 -7.00 3.94 16.63
CA VAL A 96 -7.49 2.56 16.56
C VAL A 96 -6.51 1.62 17.24
N ARG A 97 -6.94 0.39 17.50
CA ARG A 97 -6.09 -0.70 18.03
C ARG A 97 -6.40 -1.97 17.26
N ALA A 98 -5.73 -2.10 16.10
CA ALA A 98 -5.90 -3.25 15.24
C ALA A 98 -5.01 -4.44 15.64
N ASP A 99 -5.45 -5.64 15.32
CA ASP A 99 -4.64 -6.86 15.46
C ASP A 99 -3.58 -6.93 14.35
N LEU A 100 -3.94 -6.42 13.16
CA LEU A 100 -3.07 -6.44 12.00
C LEU A 100 -3.26 -5.14 11.18
N ALA A 101 -2.15 -4.60 10.66
CA ALA A 101 -2.14 -3.52 9.68
C ALA A 101 -1.59 -4.02 8.36
N VAL A 102 -2.13 -3.54 7.24
CA VAL A 102 -1.64 -3.84 5.90
C VAL A 102 -1.35 -2.54 5.13
N MET A 103 -0.36 -2.59 4.22
CA MET A 103 -0.13 -1.60 3.18
C MET A 103 0.09 -2.35 1.88
N THR A 104 -0.97 -2.55 1.08
CA THR A 104 -0.94 -3.32 -0.18
C THR A 104 -0.88 -2.42 -1.41
N GLY A 105 -0.45 -2.95 -2.56
CA GLY A 105 -0.32 -2.16 -3.78
C GLY A 105 0.92 -1.26 -3.79
N ASN A 106 1.99 -1.69 -3.09
CA ASN A 106 3.25 -0.95 -2.99
C ASN A 106 3.13 0.43 -2.31
N VAL A 107 2.15 0.62 -1.43
CA VAL A 107 1.95 1.86 -0.66
C VAL A 107 3.22 2.28 0.11
N SER A 108 4.02 1.32 0.60
CA SER A 108 5.29 1.61 1.28
C SER A 108 6.27 2.44 0.44
N MET A 109 6.17 2.35 -0.89
CA MET A 109 7.10 3.00 -1.83
C MET A 109 6.75 4.45 -2.15
N VAL A 110 5.50 4.90 -1.85
CA VAL A 110 5.08 6.30 -2.09
C VAL A 110 5.68 7.26 -1.07
N PHE A 111 6.11 6.76 0.08
CA PHE A 111 6.78 7.56 1.12
C PHE A 111 8.25 7.78 0.73
N VAL A 112 8.52 8.78 -0.09
CA VAL A 112 9.84 9.02 -0.69
C VAL A 112 10.85 9.62 0.30
N ASP A 113 10.39 10.34 1.30
CA ASP A 113 11.19 10.96 2.35
C ASP A 113 11.40 10.02 3.55
N ASP A 114 12.62 9.99 4.13
CA ASP A 114 12.93 9.09 5.24
C ASP A 114 12.24 9.47 6.54
N ASP A 115 12.10 10.77 6.80
CA ASP A 115 11.41 11.25 8.00
C ASP A 115 9.90 10.97 7.91
N GLU A 116 9.32 11.10 6.71
CA GLU A 116 7.93 10.73 6.46
C GLU A 116 7.74 9.21 6.64
N TRP A 117 8.57 8.38 6.02
CA TRP A 117 8.53 6.93 6.19
C TRP A 117 8.63 6.51 7.66
N ALA A 118 9.58 7.10 8.40
CA ALA A 118 9.73 6.84 9.81
C ALA A 118 8.49 7.27 10.64
N LYS A 119 7.81 8.37 10.26
CA LYS A 119 6.54 8.79 10.89
C LYS A 119 5.43 7.79 10.60
N VAL A 120 5.31 7.33 9.35
CA VAL A 120 4.32 6.32 8.96
C VAL A 120 4.51 5.04 9.77
N LEU A 121 5.72 4.50 9.84
CA LEU A 121 6.00 3.30 10.62
C LEU A 121 5.62 3.47 12.10
N ARG A 122 5.97 4.61 12.71
CA ARG A 122 5.57 4.90 14.11
C ARG A 122 4.05 5.04 14.27
N SER A 123 3.38 5.66 13.30
CA SER A 123 1.92 5.81 13.29
C SER A 123 1.23 4.45 13.21
N VAL A 124 1.70 3.58 12.29
CA VAL A 124 1.21 2.20 12.14
C VAL A 124 1.43 1.42 13.45
N ARG A 125 2.63 1.49 14.03
CA ARG A 125 2.90 0.84 15.32
C ARG A 125 1.96 1.34 16.41
N GLY A 126 1.71 2.63 16.47
CA GLY A 126 0.78 3.24 17.43
C GLY A 126 -0.67 2.81 17.25
N ALA A 127 -1.07 2.44 16.05
CA ALA A 127 -2.42 1.97 15.71
C ALA A 127 -2.60 0.45 15.89
N LEU A 128 -1.52 -0.28 16.16
CA LEU A 128 -1.54 -1.69 16.47
C LEU A 128 -1.72 -1.93 17.97
N ARG A 129 -2.30 -3.08 18.32
CA ARG A 129 -2.25 -3.63 19.68
C ARG A 129 -0.81 -4.07 20.01
N PRO A 130 -0.46 -4.24 21.29
CA PRO A 130 0.76 -4.97 21.65
C PRO A 130 0.80 -6.30 20.94
N ASP A 131 1.95 -6.67 20.38
CA ASP A 131 2.17 -7.85 19.53
C ASP A 131 1.36 -7.87 18.21
N GLY A 132 0.70 -6.77 17.84
CA GLY A 132 0.03 -6.64 16.56
C GLY A 132 1.01 -6.70 15.40
N VAL A 133 0.55 -7.18 14.25
CA VAL A 133 1.38 -7.45 13.07
C VAL A 133 1.16 -6.36 12.01
N CYS A 134 2.23 -5.93 11.35
CA CYS A 134 2.13 -5.13 10.14
C CYS A 134 2.67 -5.94 8.96
N VAL A 135 1.97 -5.86 7.82
CA VAL A 135 2.34 -6.53 6.57
C VAL A 135 2.32 -5.53 5.43
N PHE A 136 3.39 -5.49 4.67
CA PHE A 136 3.47 -4.64 3.48
C PHE A 136 4.47 -5.20 2.48
N GLU A 137 4.33 -4.84 1.22
CA GLU A 137 5.31 -5.20 0.21
C GLU A 137 6.14 -3.99 -0.26
N ALA A 138 7.30 -4.32 -0.83
CA ALA A 138 8.15 -3.41 -1.58
C ALA A 138 8.86 -4.15 -2.71
N ARG A 139 9.00 -3.49 -3.86
CA ARG A 139 9.71 -4.05 -5.02
C ARG A 139 11.20 -4.16 -4.75
N GLU A 140 11.77 -5.30 -5.18
CA GLU A 140 13.21 -5.52 -5.15
C GLU A 140 13.94 -4.63 -6.18
N PRO A 141 14.78 -3.67 -5.75
CA PRO A 141 15.42 -2.74 -6.67
C PRO A 141 16.29 -3.42 -7.73
N ALA A 142 16.93 -4.54 -7.39
CA ALA A 142 17.79 -5.29 -8.31
C ALA A 142 17.01 -5.89 -9.50
N ARG A 143 15.69 -6.00 -9.41
CA ARG A 143 14.82 -6.50 -10.48
C ARG A 143 14.44 -5.43 -11.50
N ARG A 144 14.71 -4.15 -11.18
CA ARG A 144 14.53 -3.04 -12.10
C ARG A 144 13.16 -3.04 -12.78
N ALA A 145 12.09 -3.22 -11.99
CA ALA A 145 10.72 -3.37 -12.50
C ALA A 145 10.31 -2.23 -13.46
N TRP A 146 10.87 -1.04 -13.27
CA TRP A 146 10.63 0.14 -14.12
C TRP A 146 11.07 -0.03 -15.58
N GLU A 147 11.92 -0.99 -15.93
CA GLU A 147 12.30 -1.27 -17.32
C GLU A 147 11.14 -1.82 -18.16
N GLU A 148 10.13 -2.35 -17.50
CA GLU A 148 8.89 -2.84 -18.12
C GLU A 148 7.80 -1.75 -18.21
N TRP A 149 7.97 -0.58 -17.55
CA TRP A 149 7.00 0.52 -17.53
C TRP A 149 7.19 1.44 -18.73
N ARG A 150 6.82 0.94 -19.88
CA ARG A 150 6.89 1.65 -21.16
C ARG A 150 5.70 1.30 -22.02
N ARG A 151 5.29 2.23 -22.87
CA ARG A 151 4.07 2.14 -23.67
C ARG A 151 3.94 0.83 -24.44
N ASP A 152 5.00 0.37 -25.11
CA ASP A 152 4.98 -0.84 -25.95
C ASP A 152 4.75 -2.14 -25.16
N LEU A 153 4.89 -2.12 -23.83
CA LEU A 153 4.64 -3.24 -22.93
C LEU A 153 3.36 -3.10 -22.09
N THR A 154 2.92 -1.85 -21.87
CA THR A 154 1.85 -1.54 -20.93
C THR A 154 0.60 -0.98 -21.60
N TYR A 155 0.64 -0.73 -22.94
CA TYR A 155 -0.53 -0.22 -23.65
C TYR A 155 -1.64 -1.27 -23.71
N GLU A 156 -2.82 -0.86 -23.26
CA GLU A 156 -4.04 -1.64 -23.35
C GLU A 156 -5.26 -0.73 -23.52
N VAL A 157 -6.37 -1.31 -23.95
CA VAL A 157 -7.69 -0.66 -23.97
C VAL A 157 -8.58 -1.40 -23.01
N VAL A 158 -9.03 -0.74 -21.97
CA VAL A 158 -9.81 -1.32 -20.88
C VAL A 158 -11.24 -0.81 -20.96
N ASP A 159 -12.22 -1.70 -20.92
CA ASP A 159 -13.63 -1.37 -20.80
C ASP A 159 -13.93 -0.95 -19.36
N THR A 160 -14.38 0.28 -19.17
CA THR A 160 -14.64 0.86 -17.86
C THR A 160 -16.08 1.43 -17.77
N ILE A 161 -16.47 1.88 -16.58
CA ILE A 161 -17.75 2.58 -16.39
C ILE A 161 -17.82 3.92 -17.17
N GLU A 162 -16.68 4.48 -17.56
CA GLU A 162 -16.55 5.68 -18.40
C GLU A 162 -16.48 5.33 -19.92
N GLY A 163 -16.70 4.07 -20.28
CA GLY A 163 -16.47 3.52 -21.62
C GLY A 163 -15.04 3.01 -21.80
N PRO A 164 -14.63 2.68 -23.02
CA PRO A 164 -13.25 2.22 -23.28
C PRO A 164 -12.25 3.34 -23.00
N VAL A 165 -11.17 2.97 -22.30
CA VAL A 165 -10.06 3.87 -21.94
C VAL A 165 -8.77 3.24 -22.43
N GLU A 166 -8.00 3.99 -23.23
CA GLU A 166 -6.63 3.60 -23.55
C GLU A 166 -5.74 3.96 -22.34
N TYR A 167 -4.93 3.02 -21.93
CA TYR A 167 -4.04 3.14 -20.78
C TYR A 167 -2.61 2.72 -21.15
N TRP A 168 -1.60 3.40 -20.65
CA TRP A 168 -0.21 2.97 -20.67
C TRP A 168 0.62 3.73 -19.63
N VAL A 169 1.82 3.22 -19.37
CA VAL A 169 2.81 3.82 -18.47
C VAL A 169 4.08 4.17 -19.25
N ASP A 170 4.68 5.32 -18.90
CA ASP A 170 6.00 5.73 -19.38
C ASP A 170 6.86 6.16 -18.17
N VAL A 171 8.08 5.62 -18.07
CA VAL A 171 9.08 6.11 -17.12
C VAL A 171 9.64 7.43 -17.61
N THR A 172 9.69 8.41 -16.73
CA THR A 172 10.17 9.77 -17.05
C THR A 172 11.56 10.06 -16.49
N ASP A 173 11.91 9.47 -15.34
CA ASP A 173 13.25 9.57 -14.75
C ASP A 173 13.59 8.36 -13.89
N VAL A 174 14.88 8.00 -13.88
CA VAL A 174 15.44 6.94 -13.01
C VAL A 174 16.69 7.47 -12.33
N ALA A 175 16.55 8.02 -11.15
CA ALA A 175 17.63 8.49 -10.28
C ALA A 175 17.59 7.75 -8.95
N LEU A 176 18.05 6.48 -8.95
CA LEU A 176 17.96 5.62 -7.78
C LEU A 176 18.42 6.31 -6.48
N PRO A 177 17.67 6.13 -5.39
CA PRO A 177 16.58 5.18 -5.19
C PRO A 177 15.21 5.62 -5.74
N PHE A 178 15.10 6.69 -6.50
CA PHE A 178 13.84 7.22 -7.00
C PHE A 178 13.60 6.82 -8.46
N VAL A 179 12.34 6.50 -8.77
CA VAL A 179 11.83 6.30 -10.12
C VAL A 179 10.58 7.14 -10.29
N GLU A 180 10.56 7.96 -11.35
CA GLU A 180 9.42 8.77 -11.73
C GLU A 180 8.79 8.21 -13.00
N PHE A 181 7.46 8.19 -13.05
CA PHE A 181 6.70 7.71 -14.19
C PHE A 181 5.38 8.45 -14.32
N VAL A 182 4.82 8.39 -15.51
CA VAL A 182 3.49 8.93 -15.82
C VAL A 182 2.60 7.81 -16.35
N GLN A 183 1.38 7.78 -15.87
CA GLN A 183 0.31 6.93 -16.36
C GLN A 183 -0.63 7.78 -17.21
N HIS A 184 -0.96 7.29 -18.40
CA HIS A 184 -1.79 8.00 -19.37
C HIS A 184 -3.14 7.30 -19.50
N TYR A 185 -4.20 8.12 -19.60
CA TYR A 185 -5.58 7.67 -19.71
C TYR A 185 -6.28 8.48 -20.81
N VAL A 186 -6.60 7.84 -21.95
CA VAL A 186 -7.31 8.49 -23.05
C VAL A 186 -8.73 7.93 -23.12
N PHE A 187 -9.69 8.80 -22.89
CA PHE A 187 -11.10 8.47 -22.83
C PHE A 187 -11.77 8.57 -24.21
N ALA A 188 -12.89 7.88 -24.40
CA ALA A 188 -13.66 7.89 -25.65
C ALA A 188 -14.19 9.28 -26.06
N ASP A 189 -14.34 10.22 -25.11
CA ASP A 189 -14.73 11.61 -25.38
C ASP A 189 -13.55 12.49 -25.84
N GLY A 190 -12.35 11.91 -25.95
CA GLY A 190 -11.12 12.59 -26.35
C GLY A 190 -10.36 13.26 -25.20
N ALA A 191 -10.84 13.15 -23.95
CA ALA A 191 -10.09 13.65 -22.80
C ALA A 191 -8.84 12.78 -22.59
N HIS A 192 -7.70 13.44 -22.35
CA HIS A 192 -6.45 12.80 -21.98
C HIS A 192 -6.07 13.27 -20.57
N LEU A 193 -6.05 12.37 -19.63
CA LEU A 193 -5.61 12.62 -18.25
C LEU A 193 -4.30 11.89 -17.98
N GLU A 194 -3.49 12.47 -17.13
CA GLU A 194 -2.20 11.94 -16.72
C GLU A 194 -2.14 11.85 -15.19
N SER A 195 -1.48 10.81 -14.68
CA SER A 195 -1.14 10.70 -13.27
C SER A 195 0.36 10.52 -13.11
N TRP A 196 1.00 11.47 -12.46
CA TRP A 196 2.43 11.48 -12.22
C TRP A 196 2.73 10.86 -10.86
N SER A 197 3.71 9.97 -10.84
CA SER A 197 4.08 9.22 -9.64
C SER A 197 5.57 9.21 -9.45
N ARG A 198 6.00 9.23 -8.19
CA ARG A 198 7.38 9.04 -7.78
C ARG A 198 7.44 7.98 -6.70
N LEU A 199 8.17 6.90 -6.95
CA LEU A 199 8.38 5.82 -6.01
C LEU A 199 9.82 5.79 -5.52
N ARG A 200 10.00 5.38 -4.26
CA ARG A 200 11.32 5.09 -3.70
C ARG A 200 11.54 3.58 -3.59
N PHE A 201 12.54 3.12 -4.29
CA PHE A 201 13.00 1.73 -4.28
C PHE A 201 14.03 1.54 -3.16
N ARG A 202 13.57 1.28 -1.94
CA ARG A 202 14.44 1.00 -0.79
C ARG A 202 15.00 -0.41 -0.88
N PRO A 203 16.33 -0.62 -0.73
CA PRO A 203 16.90 -1.94 -0.54
C PRO A 203 16.34 -2.61 0.72
N ARG A 204 16.28 -3.93 0.72
CA ARG A 204 15.77 -4.73 1.84
C ARG A 204 16.40 -4.37 3.18
N ASP A 205 17.72 -4.22 3.24
CA ASP A 205 18.45 -3.88 4.46
C ASP A 205 18.13 -2.46 4.99
N GLU A 206 17.76 -1.53 4.12
CA GLU A 206 17.28 -0.20 4.51
C GLU A 206 15.90 -0.29 5.16
N ILE A 207 14.99 -1.08 4.57
CA ILE A 207 13.67 -1.33 5.14
C ILE A 207 13.80 -2.01 6.50
N GLU A 208 14.59 -3.08 6.61
CA GLU A 208 14.80 -3.80 7.88
C GLU A 208 15.33 -2.89 8.98
N ARG A 209 16.28 -2.00 8.67
CA ARG A 209 16.79 -1.01 9.63
C ARG A 209 15.71 -0.04 10.08
N SER A 210 14.93 0.50 9.12
CA SER A 210 13.84 1.44 9.44
C SER A 210 12.77 0.82 10.32
N LEU A 211 12.45 -0.47 10.13
CA LEU A 211 11.51 -1.22 10.96
C LEU A 211 11.99 -1.35 12.40
N VAL A 212 13.26 -1.75 12.58
CA VAL A 212 13.86 -1.86 13.93
C VAL A 212 13.90 -0.51 14.62
N ASP A 213 14.22 0.58 13.90
CA ASP A 213 14.26 1.93 14.46
C ASP A 213 12.86 2.47 14.81
N ALA A 214 11.82 1.97 14.14
CA ALA A 214 10.43 2.28 14.47
C ALA A 214 9.83 1.39 15.58
N GLY A 215 10.59 0.41 16.10
CA GLY A 215 10.15 -0.47 17.18
C GLY A 215 9.35 -1.69 16.69
N PHE A 216 9.71 -2.22 15.52
CA PHE A 216 9.20 -3.48 15.02
C PHE A 216 10.27 -4.58 15.11
N GLU A 217 9.81 -5.82 15.26
CA GLU A 217 10.57 -7.03 15.07
C GLU A 217 10.22 -7.64 13.71
N LEU A 218 11.23 -7.96 12.91
CA LEU A 218 11.04 -8.69 11.67
C LEU A 218 10.73 -10.16 11.98
N LEU A 219 9.54 -10.63 11.61
CA LEU A 219 9.14 -12.03 11.74
C LEU A 219 9.52 -12.83 10.50
N ASP A 220 9.27 -12.27 9.31
CA ASP A 220 9.48 -12.96 8.05
C ASP A 220 9.62 -11.97 6.88
N VAL A 221 10.28 -12.41 5.80
CA VAL A 221 10.26 -11.72 4.51
C VAL A 221 9.94 -12.77 3.45
N ARG A 222 8.75 -12.68 2.89
CA ARG A 222 8.19 -13.63 1.93
C ARG A 222 8.32 -13.12 0.52
N ASP A 223 8.25 -14.03 -0.41
CA ASP A 223 8.08 -13.70 -1.83
C ASP A 223 6.60 -13.37 -2.11
N ALA A 224 6.34 -12.46 -3.04
CA ALA A 224 4.99 -12.16 -3.51
C ALA A 224 4.55 -13.27 -4.50
N PRO A 225 3.48 -14.04 -4.20
CA PRO A 225 3.10 -15.18 -5.04
C PRO A 225 2.71 -14.82 -6.48
N ASP A 226 2.15 -13.63 -6.66
CA ASP A 226 1.74 -13.08 -7.96
C ASP A 226 2.92 -12.53 -8.77
N ARG A 227 4.03 -12.20 -8.09
CA ARG A 227 5.25 -11.61 -8.69
C ARG A 227 6.53 -12.25 -8.15
N PRO A 228 6.75 -13.56 -8.34
CA PRO A 228 7.84 -14.30 -7.72
C PRO A 228 9.22 -13.69 -7.98
N GLY A 229 9.97 -13.42 -6.90
CA GLY A 229 11.30 -12.84 -6.91
C GLY A 229 11.36 -11.36 -7.31
N ARG A 230 10.23 -10.66 -7.45
CA ARG A 230 10.17 -9.25 -7.84
C ARG A 230 9.84 -8.30 -6.67
N GLU A 231 9.21 -8.82 -5.64
CA GLU A 231 8.77 -8.06 -4.47
C GLU A 231 9.04 -8.85 -3.20
N HIS A 232 9.27 -8.12 -2.12
CA HIS A 232 9.37 -8.66 -0.77
C HIS A 232 8.14 -8.27 0.03
N VAL A 233 7.48 -9.27 0.65
CA VAL A 233 6.40 -9.06 1.60
C VAL A 233 6.99 -9.15 3.01
N PHE A 234 7.06 -8.01 3.68
CA PHE A 234 7.56 -7.90 5.05
C PHE A 234 6.45 -8.20 6.04
N VAL A 235 6.70 -9.12 6.97
CA VAL A 235 5.81 -9.45 8.09
C VAL A 235 6.52 -9.07 9.36
N VAL A 236 5.99 -8.10 10.10
CA VAL A 236 6.66 -7.52 11.27
C VAL A 236 5.72 -7.43 12.46
N ARG A 237 6.25 -7.62 13.67
CA ARG A 237 5.51 -7.52 14.94
C ARG A 237 5.82 -6.19 15.63
N SER A 238 4.79 -5.53 16.13
CA SER A 238 4.91 -4.36 16.99
C SER A 238 5.51 -4.74 18.34
N LEU A 239 6.64 -4.15 18.72
CA LEU A 239 7.26 -4.38 20.02
C LEU A 239 6.56 -3.57 21.12
N ALA A 240 6.45 -4.17 22.30
CA ALA A 240 6.01 -3.45 23.49
C ALA A 240 7.06 -2.42 23.93
N GLU A 241 6.62 -1.36 24.63
CA GLU A 241 7.53 -0.29 25.12
C GLU A 241 8.66 -0.81 26.02
N SER A 242 8.42 -1.91 26.75
CA SER A 242 9.45 -2.57 27.58
C SER A 242 10.53 -3.21 26.73
N GLU A 243 10.16 -3.89 25.63
CA GLU A 243 11.09 -4.55 24.69
C GLU A 243 11.96 -3.50 23.96
N ILE A 244 11.33 -2.39 23.55
CA ILE A 244 12.06 -1.28 22.89
C ILE A 244 13.13 -0.71 23.83
N ARG A 245 12.79 -0.44 25.11
CA ARG A 245 13.75 0.04 26.09
C ARG A 245 14.91 -0.93 26.31
N GLU A 246 14.65 -2.23 26.35
CA GLU A 246 15.71 -3.24 26.46
C GLU A 246 16.64 -3.25 25.25
N LEU A 247 16.09 -3.09 24.04
CA LEU A 247 16.90 -2.98 22.82
C LEU A 247 17.77 -1.72 22.80
N GLU A 248 17.24 -0.58 23.25
CA GLU A 248 18.00 0.68 23.35
C GLU A 248 19.17 0.57 24.34
N VAL A 249 18.97 -0.09 25.50
CA VAL A 249 20.05 -0.33 26.47
C VAL A 249 21.14 -1.20 25.84
N ARG A 250 20.77 -2.32 25.22
CA ARG A 250 21.74 -3.22 24.57
C ARG A 250 22.53 -2.57 23.43
N ARG A 251 21.93 -1.57 22.73
CA ARG A 251 22.63 -0.80 21.67
C ARG A 251 23.63 0.20 22.22
N ARG A 252 23.42 0.75 23.43
CA ARG A 252 24.35 1.68 24.08
C ARG A 252 25.57 1.02 24.69
N ASP A 253 25.45 -0.28 24.98
CA ASP A 253 26.51 -1.09 25.61
C ASP A 253 27.47 -1.74 24.58
N ARG A 254 27.26 -1.50 23.27
CA ARG A 254 28.11 -1.94 22.17
C ARG A 254 28.89 -0.79 21.54
#